data_54ef0400e1815d101c94167a8a94050c
#
_entry.id   54ef0400e1815d101c94167a8a94050c
#
_cell.length_a   1.000
_cell.length_b   1.000
_cell.length_c   1.000
_cell.angle_alpha   90.00
_cell.angle_beta   90.00
_cell.angle_gamma   90.00
#
_symmetry.space_group_name_H-M   'P 1'
#
loop_
_entity.id
_entity.type
_entity.pdbx_description
1 polymer ?
#
loop_
_entity_poly.entity_id
_entity_poly.type
_entity_poly.pdbx_seq_one_letter_code
_entity_poly.pdbx_strand_id
1 'polypeptide(L)'
;MEPGAAPGPERLFDSHRLPTDGFLLLALLLYAPVGLCLLVLRLFIGVHVFLVSCILPDSVVRRFIVRVMCSVLGLFVQQSDPRLRDVNVQVYIANHVTQFDHNIINLLTSCNTPALNGAPGFICWSRGFMELGVTGSRAELVDSLKAYSSHRENPPLLLFPEEAATNGRAGLLRFSSWPFSILDVVQPVALQVQRPLITVSVADSSWITELLWTFFVPFTVYQVRWMPSVPRRAEELSEDFALRVQEVGG
;
A
#
# COMPACT_ATOMS: atom_id res chain seq x y z
N MET A 1 -33.28 -3.50 -17.34
CA MET A 1 -32.13 -2.87 -16.64
C MET A 1 -30.90 -3.36 -17.34
N GLU A 2 -30.23 -2.49 -18.10
CA GLU A 2 -28.95 -2.85 -18.70
C GLU A 2 -27.92 -3.04 -17.57
N PRO A 3 -27.06 -4.07 -17.63
CA PRO A 3 -25.97 -4.21 -16.69
C PRO A 3 -25.07 -2.98 -16.84
N GLY A 4 -24.93 -2.21 -15.77
CA GLY A 4 -24.14 -0.99 -15.76
C GLY A 4 -22.75 -1.26 -16.32
N ALA A 5 -22.39 -0.54 -17.37
CA ALA A 5 -21.05 -0.61 -17.96
C ALA A 5 -20.03 -0.39 -16.85
N ALA A 6 -19.00 -1.24 -16.80
CA ALA A 6 -17.89 -1.08 -15.88
C ALA A 6 -17.36 0.37 -15.98
N PRO A 7 -17.08 1.03 -14.85
CA PRO A 7 -16.59 2.41 -14.86
C PRO A 7 -15.35 2.50 -15.75
N GLY A 8 -15.35 3.46 -16.65
CA GLY A 8 -14.19 3.66 -17.53
C GLY A 8 -12.91 3.90 -16.71
N PRO A 9 -11.75 3.55 -17.25
CA PRO A 9 -10.46 3.63 -16.54
C PRO A 9 -10.15 5.03 -16.01
N GLU A 10 -10.74 6.06 -16.60
CA GLU A 10 -10.60 7.46 -16.17
C GLU A 10 -11.14 7.71 -14.77
N ARG A 11 -12.10 6.93 -14.28
CA ARG A 11 -12.67 7.07 -12.93
C ARG A 11 -11.80 6.46 -11.83
N LEU A 12 -10.82 5.65 -12.20
CA LEU A 12 -9.91 5.00 -11.28
C LEU A 12 -8.76 5.91 -10.84
N PHE A 13 -8.52 7.00 -11.56
CA PHE A 13 -7.45 7.93 -11.31
C PHE A 13 -7.97 9.35 -11.10
N ASP A 14 -7.48 10.02 -10.09
CA ASP A 14 -7.71 11.43 -9.89
C ASP A 14 -6.59 12.22 -10.60
N SER A 15 -6.96 13.21 -11.40
CA SER A 15 -6.01 14.06 -12.12
C SER A 15 -5.68 15.36 -11.39
N HIS A 16 -6.51 15.75 -10.43
CA HIS A 16 -6.38 17.01 -9.72
C HIS A 16 -6.24 16.79 -8.22
N ARG A 17 -5.25 17.44 -7.62
CA ARG A 17 -5.00 17.42 -6.19
C ARG A 17 -5.99 18.29 -5.42
N LEU A 18 -6.26 19.46 -5.94
CA LEU A 18 -7.09 20.45 -5.27
C LEU A 18 -8.59 20.18 -5.50
N PRO A 19 -9.44 20.47 -4.51
CA PRO A 19 -10.88 20.33 -4.69
C PRO A 19 -11.42 21.31 -5.73
N THR A 20 -12.43 20.89 -6.47
CA THR A 20 -13.14 21.73 -7.45
C THR A 20 -14.25 22.57 -6.82
N ASP A 21 -14.71 22.21 -5.62
CA ASP A 21 -15.70 22.93 -4.85
C ASP A 21 -15.09 24.21 -4.26
N GLY A 22 -15.69 25.36 -4.54
CA GLY A 22 -15.23 26.66 -4.04
C GLY A 22 -15.22 26.77 -2.52
N PHE A 23 -16.15 26.12 -1.82
CA PHE A 23 -16.18 26.09 -0.37
C PHE A 23 -15.00 25.29 0.22
N LEU A 24 -14.71 24.12 -0.34
CA LEU A 24 -13.56 23.31 0.07
C LEU A 24 -12.24 24.00 -0.27
N LEU A 25 -12.17 24.69 -1.39
CA LEU A 25 -11.01 25.48 -1.77
C LEU A 25 -10.75 26.64 -0.81
N LEU A 26 -11.79 27.33 -0.38
CA LEU A 26 -11.69 28.37 0.65
C LEU A 26 -11.23 27.78 1.99
N ALA A 27 -11.78 26.65 2.41
CA ALA A 27 -11.37 25.95 3.61
C ALA A 27 -9.90 25.55 3.54
N LEU A 28 -9.42 25.10 2.39
CA LEU A 28 -8.01 24.78 2.15
C LEU A 28 -7.11 26.01 2.26
N LEU A 29 -7.52 27.14 1.70
CA LEU A 29 -6.77 28.40 1.81
C LEU A 29 -6.67 28.88 3.25
N LEU A 30 -7.74 28.78 4.03
CA LEU A 30 -7.73 29.15 5.45
C LEU A 30 -6.88 28.17 6.29
N TYR A 31 -6.83 26.91 5.91
CA TYR A 31 -6.02 25.88 6.57
C TYR A 31 -4.51 25.97 6.18
N ALA A 32 -4.19 26.49 5.01
CA ALA A 32 -2.83 26.46 4.46
C ALA A 32 -1.73 26.93 5.42
N PRO A 33 -1.86 28.00 6.21
CA PRO A 33 -0.84 28.39 7.20
C PRO A 33 -0.59 27.29 8.24
N VAL A 34 -1.63 26.68 8.76
CA VAL A 34 -1.54 25.56 9.72
C VAL A 34 -0.91 24.34 9.04
N GLY A 35 -1.32 24.04 7.82
CA GLY A 35 -0.77 22.94 7.03
C GLY A 35 0.73 23.08 6.76
N LEU A 36 1.20 24.28 6.46
CA LEU A 36 2.63 24.55 6.26
C LEU A 36 3.42 24.40 7.56
N CYS A 37 2.90 24.85 8.68
CA CYS A 37 3.52 24.64 10.00
C CYS A 37 3.59 23.14 10.35
N LEU A 38 2.51 22.40 10.11
CA LEU A 38 2.49 20.95 10.31
C LEU A 38 3.47 20.23 9.39
N LEU A 39 3.55 20.63 8.13
CA LEU A 39 4.49 20.06 7.17
C LEU A 39 5.93 20.14 7.69
N VAL A 40 6.38 21.33 8.11
CA VAL A 40 7.74 21.55 8.62
C VAL A 40 7.99 20.72 9.89
N LEU A 41 7.06 20.75 10.85
CA LEU A 41 7.17 19.98 12.08
C LEU A 41 7.21 18.46 11.80
N ARG A 42 6.35 17.97 10.94
CA ARG A 42 6.27 16.54 10.59
C ARG A 42 7.43 16.06 9.76
N LEU A 43 8.04 16.89 8.91
CA LEU A 43 9.30 16.55 8.25
C LEU A 43 10.41 16.29 9.27
N PHE A 44 10.51 17.14 10.28
CA PHE A 44 11.48 16.95 11.36
C PHE A 44 11.20 15.66 12.15
N ILE A 45 9.96 15.42 12.56
CA ILE A 45 9.57 14.20 13.28
C ILE A 45 9.74 12.97 12.39
N GLY A 46 9.42 13.06 11.11
CA GLY A 46 9.55 11.96 10.14
C GLY A 46 10.99 11.44 10.01
N VAL A 47 11.98 12.33 10.05
CA VAL A 47 13.40 11.93 10.09
C VAL A 47 13.69 11.07 11.32
N HIS A 48 13.15 11.43 12.49
CA HIS A 48 13.35 10.67 13.71
C HIS A 48 12.63 9.31 13.66
N VAL A 49 11.42 9.26 13.09
CA VAL A 49 10.70 7.99 12.87
C VAL A 49 11.53 7.05 11.99
N PHE A 50 12.10 7.58 10.92
CA PHE A 50 12.97 6.83 10.02
C PHE A 50 14.20 6.28 10.75
N LEU A 51 14.89 7.12 11.53
CA LEU A 51 16.06 6.71 12.31
C LEU A 51 15.71 5.63 13.33
N VAL A 52 14.60 5.76 14.06
CA VAL A 52 14.13 4.75 15.01
C VAL A 52 13.85 3.43 14.29
N SER A 53 13.21 3.48 13.13
CA SER A 53 12.93 2.29 12.32
C SER A 53 14.18 1.58 11.83
N CYS A 54 15.28 2.31 11.62
CA CYS A 54 16.55 1.73 11.17
C CYS A 54 17.40 1.17 12.34
N ILE A 55 17.37 1.82 13.50
CA ILE A 55 18.26 1.48 14.62
C ILE A 55 17.68 0.36 15.48
N LEU A 56 16.38 0.34 15.72
CA LEU A 56 15.75 -0.67 16.55
C LEU A 56 15.50 -1.97 15.79
N PRO A 57 15.77 -3.13 16.40
CA PRO A 57 15.44 -4.42 15.83
C PRO A 57 13.93 -4.59 15.70
N ASP A 58 13.48 -5.43 14.77
CA ASP A 58 12.06 -5.70 14.62
C ASP A 58 11.49 -6.39 15.85
N SER A 59 10.63 -5.69 16.54
CA SER A 59 10.05 -6.09 17.82
C SER A 59 8.68 -5.44 18.02
N VAL A 60 7.90 -5.98 18.94
CA VAL A 60 6.62 -5.40 19.33
C VAL A 60 6.80 -3.95 19.84
N VAL A 61 7.87 -3.70 20.56
CA VAL A 61 8.19 -2.36 21.11
C VAL A 61 8.47 -1.37 19.98
N ARG A 62 9.30 -1.75 19.00
CA ARG A 62 9.57 -0.92 17.82
C ARG A 62 8.28 -0.60 17.08
N ARG A 63 7.44 -1.59 16.81
CA ARG A 63 6.16 -1.39 16.13
C ARG A 63 5.23 -0.45 16.90
N PHE A 64 5.17 -0.59 18.21
CA PHE A 64 4.40 0.31 19.06
C PHE A 64 4.91 1.76 18.99
N ILE A 65 6.23 1.97 19.15
CA ILE A 65 6.85 3.30 19.06
C ILE A 65 6.60 3.94 17.71
N VAL A 66 6.85 3.21 16.61
CA VAL A 66 6.62 3.71 15.25
C VAL A 66 5.16 4.04 15.02
N ARG A 67 4.24 3.24 15.56
CA ARG A 67 2.79 3.50 15.44
C ARG A 67 2.37 4.78 16.16
N VAL A 68 2.89 5.02 17.36
CA VAL A 68 2.64 6.26 18.10
C VAL A 68 3.21 7.46 17.34
N MET A 69 4.42 7.35 16.84
CA MET A 69 5.07 8.42 16.05
C MET A 69 4.30 8.67 14.73
N CYS A 70 3.81 7.65 14.06
CA CYS A 70 2.96 7.79 12.87
C CYS A 70 1.66 8.55 13.17
N SER A 71 1.08 8.37 14.34
CA SER A 71 -0.09 9.15 14.78
C SER A 71 0.21 10.65 14.86
N VAL A 72 1.40 11.02 15.33
CA VAL A 72 1.86 12.42 15.32
C VAL A 72 2.04 12.95 13.90
N LEU A 73 2.49 12.10 12.97
CA LEU A 73 2.57 12.42 11.55
C LEU A 73 1.19 12.52 10.87
N GLY A 74 0.11 12.28 11.60
CA GLY A 74 -1.25 12.32 11.09
C GLY A 74 -1.67 11.05 10.33
N LEU A 75 -0.94 9.95 10.50
CA LEU A 75 -1.26 8.66 9.89
C LEU A 75 -1.98 7.76 10.89
N PHE A 76 -3.24 7.49 10.64
CA PHE A 76 -4.07 6.63 11.48
C PHE A 76 -4.42 5.35 10.73
N VAL A 77 -4.24 4.21 11.37
CA VAL A 77 -4.52 2.90 10.80
C VAL A 77 -5.65 2.24 11.56
N GLN A 78 -6.73 1.93 10.85
CA GLN A 78 -7.86 1.17 11.36
C GLN A 78 -7.90 -0.19 10.70
N GLN A 79 -8.05 -1.25 11.50
CA GLN A 79 -8.18 -2.60 10.99
C GLN A 79 -9.61 -3.09 11.14
N SER A 80 -10.15 -3.68 10.07
CA SER A 80 -11.40 -4.43 10.09
C SER A 80 -11.08 -5.92 9.96
N ASP A 81 -11.78 -6.71 10.77
CA ASP A 81 -11.65 -8.17 10.78
C ASP A 81 -10.22 -8.70 11.00
N PRO A 82 -9.45 -8.16 11.99
CA PRO A 82 -8.07 -8.57 12.21
C PRO A 82 -7.94 -10.06 12.58
N ARG A 83 -9.03 -10.70 13.02
CA ARG A 83 -9.08 -12.13 13.34
C ARG A 83 -8.97 -13.02 12.10
N LEU A 84 -9.31 -12.50 10.92
CA LEU A 84 -9.19 -13.23 9.66
C LEU A 84 -7.77 -13.29 9.14
N ARG A 85 -6.86 -12.50 9.71
CA ARG A 85 -5.45 -12.54 9.33
C ARG A 85 -4.86 -13.91 9.66
N ASP A 86 -4.41 -14.59 8.63
CA ASP A 86 -3.74 -15.89 8.76
C ASP A 86 -2.23 -15.68 8.92
N VAL A 87 -1.70 -16.04 10.07
CA VAL A 87 -0.27 -15.91 10.38
C VAL A 87 0.62 -16.91 9.62
N ASN A 88 0.02 -17.93 9.02
CA ASN A 88 0.74 -18.96 8.25
C ASN A 88 0.84 -18.63 6.76
N VAL A 89 0.12 -17.62 6.28
CA VAL A 89 0.16 -17.20 4.88
C VAL A 89 1.46 -16.47 4.60
N GLN A 90 2.11 -16.81 3.49
CA GLN A 90 3.37 -16.22 3.07
C GLN A 90 3.22 -15.13 2.00
N VAL A 91 2.02 -14.92 1.45
CA VAL A 91 1.75 -13.90 0.44
C VAL A 91 0.46 -13.17 0.76
N TYR A 92 0.58 -11.86 0.96
CA TYR A 92 -0.55 -10.93 1.01
C TYR A 92 -0.73 -10.25 -0.34
N ILE A 93 -1.97 -10.14 -0.77
CA ILE A 93 -2.37 -9.44 -2.00
C ILE A 93 -3.23 -8.24 -1.61
N ALA A 94 -2.79 -7.05 -1.97
CA ALA A 94 -3.52 -5.82 -1.67
C ALA A 94 -3.77 -4.99 -2.92
N ASN A 95 -4.86 -4.22 -2.91
CA ASN A 95 -5.04 -3.13 -3.85
C ASN A 95 -4.07 -1.98 -3.53
N HIS A 96 -3.76 -1.17 -4.53
CA HIS A 96 -2.79 -0.07 -4.39
C HIS A 96 -3.48 1.28 -4.48
N VAL A 97 -3.35 2.10 -3.43
CA VAL A 97 -4.01 3.40 -3.32
C VAL A 97 -3.00 4.54 -3.17
N THR A 98 -1.96 4.35 -2.34
CA THR A 98 -0.95 5.38 -2.08
C THR A 98 0.47 4.84 -2.24
N GLN A 99 1.43 5.74 -2.31
CA GLN A 99 2.86 5.40 -2.36
C GLN A 99 3.38 4.78 -1.04
N PHE A 100 2.57 4.76 0.03
CA PHE A 100 2.96 4.31 1.37
C PHE A 100 2.20 3.08 1.85
N ASP A 101 1.40 2.47 1.02
CA ASP A 101 0.57 1.31 1.39
C ASP A 101 1.42 0.17 1.96
N HIS A 102 2.57 -0.10 1.36
CA HIS A 102 3.50 -1.13 1.83
C HIS A 102 4.05 -0.83 3.23
N ASN A 103 4.31 0.44 3.54
CA ASN A 103 4.77 0.83 4.87
C ASN A 103 3.68 0.61 5.93
N ILE A 104 2.43 0.91 5.60
CA ILE A 104 1.29 0.73 6.51
C ILE A 104 1.06 -0.75 6.81
N ILE A 105 1.06 -1.60 5.79
CA ILE A 105 0.86 -3.04 5.99
C ILE A 105 2.08 -3.67 6.67
N ASN A 106 3.30 -3.22 6.36
CA ASN A 106 4.50 -3.66 7.06
C ASN A 106 4.41 -3.36 8.57
N LEU A 107 3.90 -2.19 8.94
CA LEU A 107 3.71 -1.81 10.34
C LEU A 107 2.79 -2.79 11.10
N LEU A 108 1.82 -3.38 10.41
CA LEU A 108 0.88 -4.33 10.99
C LEU A 108 1.38 -5.78 10.99
N THR A 109 2.18 -6.16 10.01
CA THR A 109 2.46 -7.56 9.69
C THR A 109 3.94 -7.91 9.62
N SER A 110 4.84 -6.92 9.58
CA SER A 110 6.26 -7.10 9.26
C SER A 110 6.51 -7.77 7.91
N CYS A 111 5.59 -7.65 6.96
CA CYS A 111 5.74 -8.18 5.61
C CYS A 111 6.80 -7.40 4.80
N ASN A 112 7.35 -8.04 3.78
CA ASN A 112 8.27 -7.42 2.84
C ASN A 112 7.60 -7.20 1.49
N THR A 113 7.87 -6.03 0.90
CA THR A 113 7.40 -5.69 -0.45
C THR A 113 8.60 -5.62 -1.39
N PRO A 114 8.64 -6.44 -2.46
CA PRO A 114 9.75 -6.41 -3.41
C PRO A 114 9.73 -5.14 -4.24
N ALA A 115 10.93 -4.59 -4.50
CA ALA A 115 11.11 -3.50 -5.45
C ALA A 115 11.09 -4.06 -6.87
N LEU A 116 10.10 -3.69 -7.67
CA LEU A 116 9.93 -4.19 -9.04
C LEU A 116 10.71 -3.38 -10.09
N ASN A 117 11.20 -2.20 -9.73
CA ASN A 117 11.76 -1.22 -10.67
C ASN A 117 13.28 -1.27 -10.79
N GLY A 118 13.95 -2.24 -10.19
CA GLY A 118 15.41 -2.30 -10.16
C GLY A 118 16.07 -1.07 -9.50
N ALA A 119 15.38 -0.44 -8.56
CA ALA A 119 15.90 0.72 -7.85
C ALA A 119 17.18 0.37 -7.06
N PRO A 120 18.15 1.31 -6.94
CA PRO A 120 19.35 1.10 -6.14
C PRO A 120 19.01 0.71 -4.70
N GLY A 121 19.83 -0.16 -4.10
CA GLY A 121 19.59 -0.69 -2.74
C GLY A 121 19.36 0.37 -1.68
N PHE A 122 20.06 1.51 -1.77
CA PHE A 122 19.83 2.65 -0.86
C PHE A 122 18.39 3.20 -0.97
N ILE A 123 17.86 3.34 -2.18
CA ILE A 123 16.49 3.82 -2.41
C ILE A 123 15.48 2.78 -1.92
N CYS A 124 15.70 1.50 -2.18
CA CYS A 124 14.86 0.43 -1.67
C CYS A 124 14.82 0.45 -0.14
N TRP A 125 15.96 0.52 0.50
CA TRP A 125 16.07 0.58 1.94
C TRP A 125 15.38 1.82 2.53
N SER A 126 15.60 3.00 1.97
CA SER A 126 15.00 4.25 2.46
C SER A 126 13.48 4.28 2.35
N ARG A 127 12.92 3.61 1.34
CA ARG A 127 11.48 3.52 1.11
C ARG A 127 10.82 2.29 1.72
N GLY A 128 11.57 1.40 2.33
CA GLY A 128 11.06 0.17 2.96
C GLY A 128 10.71 -0.94 1.96
N PHE A 129 11.33 -0.95 0.80
CA PHE A 129 11.22 -2.05 -0.16
C PHE A 129 12.34 -3.09 0.04
N MET A 130 12.03 -4.34 -0.27
CA MET A 130 13.01 -5.41 -0.33
C MET A 130 13.74 -5.38 -1.68
N GLU A 131 15.07 -5.36 -1.65
CA GLU A 131 15.89 -5.44 -2.84
C GLU A 131 15.98 -6.91 -3.31
N LEU A 132 15.67 -7.14 -4.58
CA LEU A 132 15.75 -8.47 -5.23
C LEU A 132 16.95 -8.61 -6.16
N GLY A 133 17.75 -7.57 -6.30
CA GLY A 133 18.78 -7.52 -7.34
C GLY A 133 18.20 -7.22 -8.74
N VAL A 134 19.06 -7.27 -9.75
CA VAL A 134 18.65 -7.05 -11.13
C VAL A 134 18.02 -8.35 -11.67
N THR A 135 16.72 -8.32 -11.86
CA THR A 135 15.99 -9.40 -12.53
C THR A 135 15.76 -9.02 -14.00
N GLY A 136 16.25 -9.86 -14.92
CA GLY A 136 16.13 -9.61 -16.35
C GLY A 136 14.73 -9.85 -16.92
N SER A 137 13.90 -10.64 -16.22
CA SER A 137 12.56 -11.02 -16.67
C SER A 137 11.58 -11.23 -15.51
N ARG A 138 10.28 -11.21 -15.82
CA ARG A 138 9.24 -11.57 -14.85
C ARG A 138 9.36 -13.01 -14.34
N ALA A 139 9.81 -13.93 -15.18
CA ALA A 139 10.01 -15.33 -14.80
C ALA A 139 11.11 -15.46 -13.72
N GLU A 140 12.23 -14.76 -13.89
CA GLU A 140 13.31 -14.72 -12.88
C GLU A 140 12.84 -14.09 -11.57
N LEU A 141 12.02 -13.03 -11.65
CA LEU A 141 11.40 -12.41 -10.48
C LEU A 141 10.53 -13.41 -9.72
N VAL A 142 9.65 -14.12 -10.42
CA VAL A 142 8.78 -15.13 -9.82
C VAL A 142 9.58 -16.25 -9.18
N ASP A 143 10.64 -16.75 -9.84
CA ASP A 143 11.51 -17.80 -9.29
C ASP A 143 12.24 -17.32 -8.03
N SER A 144 12.73 -16.08 -8.03
CA SER A 144 13.37 -15.48 -6.85
C SER A 144 12.39 -15.35 -5.67
N LEU A 145 11.15 -14.96 -5.93
CA LEU A 145 10.13 -14.84 -4.90
C LEU A 145 9.63 -16.21 -4.41
N LYS A 146 9.56 -17.21 -5.27
CA LYS A 146 9.30 -18.61 -4.87
C LYS A 146 10.38 -19.13 -3.94
N ALA A 147 11.65 -18.92 -4.29
CA ALA A 147 12.78 -19.31 -3.45
C ALA A 147 12.74 -18.62 -2.08
N TYR A 148 12.45 -17.31 -2.06
CA TYR A 148 12.26 -16.55 -0.82
C TYR A 148 11.13 -17.13 0.04
N SER A 149 9.97 -17.38 -0.54
CA SER A 149 8.77 -17.86 0.15
C SER A 149 8.83 -19.33 0.56
N SER A 150 9.75 -20.13 0.00
CA SER A 150 9.97 -21.51 0.42
C SER A 150 10.53 -21.60 1.83
N HIS A 151 11.21 -20.58 2.29
CA HIS A 151 11.70 -20.48 3.67
C HIS A 151 10.62 -19.85 4.56
N ARG A 152 9.96 -20.69 5.35
CA ARG A 152 8.87 -20.25 6.26
C ARG A 152 9.32 -19.26 7.35
N GLU A 153 10.63 -19.16 7.57
CA GLU A 153 11.24 -18.22 8.50
C GLU A 153 11.24 -16.80 7.97
N ASN A 154 11.17 -16.62 6.65
CA ASN A 154 11.13 -15.32 6.04
C ASN A 154 9.77 -14.63 6.30
N PRO A 155 9.78 -13.31 6.48
CA PRO A 155 8.54 -12.54 6.55
C PRO A 155 7.68 -12.74 5.30
N PRO A 156 6.34 -12.70 5.42
CA PRO A 156 5.47 -12.83 4.27
C PRO A 156 5.70 -11.71 3.26
N LEU A 157 5.42 -12.00 1.99
CA LEU A 157 5.47 -11.03 0.91
C LEU A 157 4.15 -10.25 0.85
N LEU A 158 4.25 -8.97 0.55
CA LEU A 158 3.12 -8.13 0.16
C LEU A 158 3.26 -7.72 -1.30
N LEU A 159 2.25 -8.02 -2.11
CA LEU A 159 2.24 -7.76 -3.54
C LEU A 159 1.01 -6.94 -3.92
N PHE A 160 1.20 -6.05 -4.89
CA PHE A 160 0.16 -5.19 -5.45
C PHE A 160 -0.07 -5.57 -6.92
N PRO A 161 -1.02 -6.45 -7.21
CA PRO A 161 -1.23 -6.96 -8.56
C PRO A 161 -1.80 -5.93 -9.53
N GLU A 162 -2.32 -4.81 -9.04
CA GLU A 162 -2.75 -3.68 -9.87
C GLU A 162 -1.56 -2.95 -10.54
N GLU A 163 -0.37 -3.06 -9.98
CA GLU A 163 0.89 -2.43 -10.44
C GLU A 163 0.85 -0.89 -10.54
N ALA A 164 -0.28 -0.26 -10.27
CA ALA A 164 -0.46 1.17 -10.26
C ALA A 164 -1.41 1.58 -9.12
N ALA A 165 -1.15 2.73 -8.51
CA ALA A 165 -2.02 3.29 -7.49
C ALA A 165 -3.28 3.89 -8.12
N THR A 166 -4.46 3.51 -7.61
CA THR A 166 -5.76 4.06 -7.98
C THR A 166 -6.31 4.96 -6.88
N ASN A 167 -7.46 5.58 -7.10
CA ASN A 167 -8.13 6.35 -6.05
C ASN A 167 -8.81 5.47 -4.98
N GLY A 168 -8.88 4.15 -5.16
CA GLY A 168 -9.47 3.21 -4.22
C GLY A 168 -10.98 3.34 -4.02
N ARG A 169 -11.70 4.06 -4.90
CA ARG A 169 -13.13 4.35 -4.77
C ARG A 169 -13.99 3.80 -5.89
N ALA A 170 -13.47 3.81 -7.11
CA ALA A 170 -14.26 3.48 -8.29
C ALA A 170 -14.16 2.00 -8.70
N GLY A 171 -13.25 1.26 -8.12
CA GLY A 171 -13.02 -0.16 -8.43
C GLY A 171 -11.54 -0.52 -8.40
N LEU A 172 -11.23 -1.72 -8.87
CA LEU A 172 -9.88 -2.27 -8.97
C LEU A 172 -9.43 -2.30 -10.43
N LEU A 173 -8.14 -2.08 -10.64
CA LEU A 173 -7.51 -2.43 -11.91
C LEU A 173 -7.46 -3.96 -12.04
N ARG A 174 -7.38 -4.44 -13.27
CA ARG A 174 -7.20 -5.86 -13.52
C ARG A 174 -5.92 -6.35 -12.89
N PHE A 175 -6.02 -7.40 -12.10
CA PHE A 175 -4.87 -8.00 -11.44
C PHE A 175 -3.94 -8.68 -12.45
N SER A 176 -2.65 -8.38 -12.33
CA SER A 176 -1.61 -9.14 -13.02
C SER A 176 -1.55 -10.57 -12.48
N SER A 177 -1.30 -11.54 -13.34
CA SER A 177 -1.32 -12.96 -12.96
C SER A 177 -0.04 -13.43 -12.26
N TRP A 178 1.09 -12.76 -12.47
CA TRP A 178 2.39 -13.23 -11.96
C TRP A 178 2.47 -13.33 -10.42
N PRO A 179 1.83 -12.45 -9.61
CA PRO A 179 1.83 -12.61 -8.16
C PRO A 179 1.17 -13.91 -7.69
N PHE A 180 0.25 -14.43 -8.49
CA PHE A 180 -0.50 -15.67 -8.22
C PHE A 180 0.22 -16.93 -8.70
N SER A 181 1.42 -16.79 -9.25
CA SER A 181 2.30 -17.90 -9.62
C SER A 181 3.29 -18.28 -8.53
N ILE A 182 3.40 -17.49 -7.46
CA ILE A 182 4.42 -17.66 -6.42
C ILE A 182 4.04 -18.79 -5.45
N LEU A 183 2.83 -18.72 -4.90
CA LEU A 183 2.30 -19.72 -3.97
C LEU A 183 0.83 -20.03 -4.25
N ASP A 184 0.39 -21.17 -3.74
CA ASP A 184 -0.98 -21.66 -3.95
C ASP A 184 -2.00 -21.09 -2.96
N VAL A 185 -1.56 -20.36 -1.95
CA VAL A 185 -2.44 -19.71 -0.97
C VAL A 185 -2.04 -18.25 -0.82
N VAL A 186 -3.00 -17.36 -0.99
CA VAL A 186 -2.82 -15.92 -0.80
C VAL A 186 -3.87 -15.39 0.15
N GLN A 187 -3.55 -14.31 0.86
CA GLN A 187 -4.53 -13.61 1.68
C GLN A 187 -4.80 -12.22 1.11
N PRO A 188 -6.04 -11.95 0.65
CA PRO A 188 -6.44 -10.64 0.19
C PRO A 188 -6.54 -9.65 1.35
N VAL A 189 -6.12 -8.41 1.09
CA VAL A 189 -6.20 -7.28 2.00
C VAL A 189 -6.75 -6.09 1.22
N ALA A 190 -7.87 -5.54 1.64
CA ALA A 190 -8.43 -4.35 1.01
C ALA A 190 -7.99 -3.10 1.75
N LEU A 191 -7.46 -2.14 1.00
CA LEU A 191 -7.04 -0.84 1.49
C LEU A 191 -8.02 0.24 1.03
N GLN A 192 -8.45 1.06 1.98
CA GLN A 192 -9.11 2.32 1.73
C GLN A 192 -8.36 3.44 2.42
N VAL A 193 -8.22 4.59 1.76
CA VAL A 193 -7.52 5.74 2.32
C VAL A 193 -8.40 6.95 2.22
N GLN A 194 -8.50 7.69 3.30
CA GLN A 194 -9.31 8.91 3.39
C GLN A 194 -8.48 10.05 3.99
N ARG A 195 -8.62 11.22 3.42
CA ARG A 195 -8.06 12.46 3.96
C ARG A 195 -8.96 13.65 3.64
N PRO A 196 -8.98 14.67 4.50
CA PRO A 196 -9.74 15.88 4.22
C PRO A 196 -9.04 16.79 3.22
N LEU A 197 -9.78 17.69 2.61
CA LEU A 197 -9.36 18.85 1.81
C LEU A 197 -8.77 18.54 0.44
N ILE A 198 -8.00 17.47 0.28
CA ILE A 198 -7.35 17.14 -0.99
C ILE A 198 -7.56 15.67 -1.37
N THR A 199 -7.28 15.35 -2.62
CA THR A 199 -7.34 13.95 -3.10
C THR A 199 -6.24 13.09 -2.49
N VAL A 200 -6.52 11.80 -2.34
CA VAL A 200 -5.60 10.84 -1.71
C VAL A 200 -4.33 10.62 -2.54
N SER A 201 -4.51 10.36 -3.83
CA SER A 201 -3.39 10.22 -4.76
C SER A 201 -3.78 10.80 -6.12
N VAL A 202 -2.80 11.28 -6.85
CA VAL A 202 -2.95 11.82 -8.20
C VAL A 202 -2.11 10.99 -9.14
N ALA A 203 -2.61 10.75 -10.35
CA ALA A 203 -1.89 10.04 -11.38
C ALA A 203 -0.51 10.70 -11.63
N ASP A 204 0.50 9.88 -11.83
CA ASP A 204 1.89 10.29 -12.13
C ASP A 204 2.58 11.15 -11.06
N SER A 205 2.07 11.17 -9.85
CA SER A 205 2.69 11.89 -8.73
C SER A 205 3.89 11.12 -8.16
N SER A 206 4.96 11.85 -7.84
CA SER A 206 6.13 11.26 -7.18
C SER A 206 5.88 10.98 -5.70
N TRP A 207 6.61 10.03 -5.13
CA TRP A 207 6.50 9.70 -3.71
C TRP A 207 6.88 10.87 -2.79
N ILE A 208 7.79 11.75 -3.21
CA ILE A 208 8.17 12.95 -2.45
C ILE A 208 7.00 13.93 -2.41
N THR A 209 6.33 14.16 -3.52
CA THR A 209 5.14 15.02 -3.59
C THR A 209 4.02 14.44 -2.71
N GLU A 210 3.79 13.15 -2.75
CA GLU A 210 2.79 12.48 -1.91
C GLU A 210 3.15 12.57 -0.41
N LEU A 211 4.43 12.47 -0.07
CA LEU A 211 4.91 12.64 1.31
C LEU A 211 4.64 14.05 1.83
N LEU A 212 4.94 15.08 1.05
CA LEU A 212 4.72 16.47 1.43
C LEU A 212 3.22 16.75 1.65
N TRP A 213 2.37 16.29 0.76
CA TRP A 213 0.91 16.43 0.93
C TRP A 213 0.39 15.66 2.13
N THR A 214 0.92 14.47 2.39
CA THR A 214 0.55 13.68 3.57
C THR A 214 0.89 14.41 4.87
N PHE A 215 2.00 15.10 4.92
CA PHE A 215 2.38 15.88 6.10
C PHE A 215 1.66 17.23 6.20
N PHE A 216 1.23 17.78 5.08
CA PHE A 216 0.48 19.04 5.03
C PHE A 216 -0.95 18.89 5.56
N VAL A 217 -1.66 17.83 5.21
CA VAL A 217 -3.06 17.61 5.64
C VAL A 217 -3.14 17.33 7.14
N PRO A 218 -4.29 17.62 7.81
CA PRO A 218 -4.40 17.39 9.24
C PRO A 218 -4.23 15.91 9.61
N PHE A 219 -4.82 15.01 8.83
CA PHE A 219 -4.71 13.56 9.04
C PHE A 219 -4.99 12.78 7.76
N THR A 220 -4.53 11.53 7.75
CA THR A 220 -4.86 10.52 6.73
C THR A 220 -5.24 9.24 7.45
N VAL A 221 -6.38 8.65 7.11
CA VAL A 221 -6.87 7.41 7.70
C VAL A 221 -6.73 6.29 6.69
N TYR A 222 -5.98 5.26 7.07
CA TYR A 222 -5.85 4.01 6.34
C TYR A 222 -6.79 2.97 6.96
N GLN A 223 -7.73 2.47 6.19
CA GLN A 223 -8.59 1.37 6.57
C GLN A 223 -8.07 0.10 5.93
N VAL A 224 -7.68 -0.84 6.75
CA VAL A 224 -7.13 -2.14 6.33
C VAL A 224 -8.15 -3.22 6.68
N ARG A 225 -8.75 -3.83 5.67
CA ARG A 225 -9.71 -4.91 5.82
C ARG A 225 -9.08 -6.24 5.46
N TRP A 226 -9.03 -7.13 6.42
CA TRP A 226 -8.57 -8.49 6.22
C TRP A 226 -9.69 -9.36 5.66
N MET A 227 -9.37 -10.15 4.63
CA MET A 227 -10.29 -11.13 4.05
C MET A 227 -9.74 -12.54 4.26
N PRO A 228 -10.61 -13.58 4.22
CA PRO A 228 -10.14 -14.95 4.38
C PRO A 228 -9.09 -15.31 3.32
N SER A 229 -8.12 -16.15 3.69
CA SER A 229 -7.14 -16.67 2.74
C SER A 229 -7.82 -17.48 1.64
N VAL A 230 -7.31 -17.36 0.42
CA VAL A 230 -7.87 -18.00 -0.77
C VAL A 230 -6.86 -19.00 -1.31
N PRO A 231 -7.18 -20.30 -1.30
CA PRO A 231 -6.35 -21.33 -1.91
C PRO A 231 -6.62 -21.41 -3.42
N ARG A 232 -5.59 -21.75 -4.19
CA ARG A 232 -5.72 -22.10 -5.59
C ARG A 232 -6.51 -23.42 -5.70
N ARG A 233 -7.37 -23.49 -6.71
CA ARG A 233 -8.08 -24.74 -7.04
C ARG A 233 -7.17 -25.66 -7.85
N ALA A 234 -7.47 -26.97 -7.84
CA ALA A 234 -6.75 -27.94 -8.66
C ALA A 234 -6.84 -27.53 -10.15
N GLU A 235 -5.69 -27.55 -10.83
CA GLU A 235 -5.54 -27.20 -12.25
C GLU A 235 -5.95 -25.76 -12.62
N GLU A 236 -6.18 -24.87 -11.66
CA GLU A 236 -6.49 -23.47 -11.89
C GLU A 236 -5.27 -22.71 -12.44
N LEU A 237 -5.46 -21.99 -13.53
CA LEU A 237 -4.41 -21.13 -14.08
C LEU A 237 -4.21 -19.88 -13.20
N SER A 238 -3.00 -19.30 -13.22
CA SER A 238 -2.69 -18.09 -12.45
C SER A 238 -3.62 -16.90 -12.81
N GLU A 239 -4.04 -16.80 -14.06
CA GLU A 239 -4.99 -15.77 -14.53
C GLU A 239 -6.37 -15.94 -13.90
N ASP A 240 -6.89 -17.17 -13.86
CA ASP A 240 -8.20 -17.47 -13.27
C ASP A 240 -8.17 -17.29 -11.76
N PHE A 241 -7.07 -17.68 -11.12
CA PHE A 241 -6.84 -17.44 -9.70
C PHE A 241 -6.81 -15.94 -9.39
N ALA A 242 -6.10 -15.14 -10.19
CA ALA A 242 -6.05 -13.69 -10.05
C ALA A 242 -7.45 -13.06 -10.15
N LEU A 243 -8.25 -13.44 -11.13
CA LEU A 243 -9.61 -12.95 -11.30
C LEU A 243 -10.50 -13.30 -10.11
N ARG A 244 -10.42 -14.54 -9.64
CA ARG A 244 -11.21 -15.00 -8.47
C ARG A 244 -10.84 -14.25 -7.20
N VAL A 245 -9.55 -13.97 -6.98
CA VAL A 245 -9.10 -13.18 -5.82
C VAL A 245 -9.53 -11.71 -5.97
N GLN A 246 -9.49 -11.17 -7.18
CA GLN A 246 -9.97 -9.81 -7.46
C GLN A 246 -11.46 -9.65 -7.13
N GLU A 247 -12.29 -10.63 -7.45
CA GLU A 247 -13.73 -10.64 -7.12
C GLU A 247 -13.99 -10.64 -5.62
N VAL A 248 -13.12 -11.26 -4.82
CA VAL A 248 -13.24 -11.25 -3.35
C VAL A 248 -12.88 -9.88 -2.77
N GLY A 249 -12.00 -9.13 -3.44
CA GLY A 249 -11.47 -7.84 -2.96
C GLY A 249 -12.25 -6.61 -3.43
N GLY A 250 -13.16 -6.77 -4.41
CA GLY A 250 -13.91 -5.68 -5.05
C GLY A 250 -15.23 -5.30 -4.39
#